data_5bc2fe8576763e59131bfcd20f522e19
#
_entry.id   5bc2fe8576763e59131bfcd20f522e19
#
_cell.length_a   1.000
_cell.length_b   1.000
_cell.length_c   1.000
_cell.angle_alpha   90.00
_cell.angle_beta   90.00
_cell.angle_gamma   90.00
#
_symmetry.space_group_name_H-M   'P 1'
#
loop_
_entity.id
_entity.type
_entity.pdbx_description
1 polymer ?
#
loop_
_entity_poly.entity_id
_entity_poly.type
_entity_poly.pdbx_seq_one_letter_code
_entity_poly.pdbx_strand_id
1 'polypeptide(L)'
;MALKVAMLGAGPIGTGHHAPAFAATEGVEIVAVCEWDEEKGINLAKTYDVPWYSDLDEMLAKEEIDCVDVATNERLRPPPIIRCFEAGKHVFTEKPLAGRNGQYNVDADDLPTAHKMIDAWRASGKAFGINFNYRTAPHARALKAAIEEGRIGKPVCINVYAHLDCWSHVIDLMRWFNGEVVELAAYMQGNPGDHGRQRSAALLFENGTTGTLVGVTNNRRHQILRIEYLGTAGRLTMVDLTGPAIFYPEGDGPAEVLWEPADGNPRGAFGQTFTDSVQGFARAVRDGLEPPVTGLDGLRELEIDAALPTSAAAGGPVKIEHY
;
A
#
# COMPACT_ATOMS: atom_id res chain seq x y z
N MET A 1 6.21 7.15 27.31
CA MET A 1 7.57 7.18 26.71
C MET A 1 7.40 7.41 25.22
N ALA A 2 8.36 8.05 24.57
CA ALA A 2 8.34 8.19 23.12
C ALA A 2 8.55 6.83 22.42
N LEU A 3 7.91 6.62 21.27
CA LEU A 3 8.15 5.47 20.40
C LEU A 3 9.48 5.68 19.66
N LYS A 4 10.45 4.81 19.90
CA LYS A 4 11.78 4.87 19.31
C LYS A 4 11.79 4.16 17.95
N VAL A 5 12.02 4.92 16.88
CA VAL A 5 11.97 4.42 15.49
C VAL A 5 13.35 4.45 14.87
N ALA A 6 13.78 3.33 14.30
CA ALA A 6 14.97 3.27 13.43
C ALA A 6 14.55 3.28 11.97
N MET A 7 15.29 4.01 11.13
CA MET A 7 15.08 4.09 9.69
C MET A 7 15.99 3.07 8.98
N LEU A 8 15.42 2.13 8.23
CA LEU A 8 16.16 1.19 7.38
C LEU A 8 15.90 1.52 5.90
N GLY A 9 16.91 2.09 5.28
CA GLY A 9 16.85 2.59 3.90
C GLY A 9 16.77 4.11 3.82
N ALA A 10 17.78 4.73 3.21
CA ALA A 10 17.89 6.17 2.97
C ALA A 10 17.62 6.54 1.50
N GLY A 11 16.72 5.80 0.83
CA GLY A 11 16.23 6.14 -0.51
C GLY A 11 15.26 7.32 -0.51
N PRO A 12 14.81 7.78 -1.70
CA PRO A 12 13.94 8.96 -1.84
C PRO A 12 12.65 8.89 -0.99
N ILE A 13 12.06 7.72 -0.81
CA ILE A 13 10.84 7.54 -0.02
C ILE A 13 11.16 7.65 1.48
N GLY A 14 12.19 6.93 1.95
CA GLY A 14 12.63 7.01 3.35
C GLY A 14 13.02 8.41 3.76
N THR A 15 13.86 9.09 2.97
CA THR A 15 14.36 10.44 3.27
C THR A 15 13.32 11.54 3.03
N GLY A 16 12.54 11.43 1.95
CA GLY A 16 11.64 12.51 1.51
C GLY A 16 10.24 12.46 2.13
N HIS A 17 9.81 11.31 2.64
CA HIS A 17 8.45 11.11 3.13
C HIS A 17 8.40 10.47 4.52
N HIS A 18 9.02 9.29 4.71
CA HIS A 18 8.84 8.54 5.97
C HIS A 18 9.54 9.22 7.14
N ALA A 19 10.84 9.51 7.04
CA ALA A 19 11.58 10.12 8.13
C ALA A 19 11.01 11.49 8.55
N PRO A 20 10.65 12.42 7.64
CA PRO A 20 9.95 13.64 8.01
C PRO A 20 8.60 13.40 8.70
N ALA A 21 7.84 12.40 8.25
CA ALA A 21 6.55 12.08 8.85
C ALA A 21 6.69 11.50 10.27
N PHE A 22 7.64 10.59 10.50
CA PHE A 22 7.95 10.09 11.85
C PHE A 22 8.43 11.21 12.76
N ALA A 23 9.37 12.05 12.30
CA ALA A 23 9.90 13.16 13.09
C ALA A 23 8.84 14.22 13.45
N ALA A 24 7.82 14.40 12.60
CA ALA A 24 6.69 15.30 12.85
C ALA A 24 5.59 14.67 13.73
N THR A 25 5.70 13.40 14.12
CA THR A 25 4.68 12.71 14.92
C THR A 25 4.94 12.91 16.39
N GLU A 26 3.97 13.45 17.11
CA GLU A 26 4.05 13.64 18.56
C GLU A 26 4.29 12.30 19.29
N GLY A 27 5.28 12.27 20.17
CA GLY A 27 5.64 11.09 20.92
C GLY A 27 6.39 10.03 20.13
N VAL A 28 7.01 10.40 19.02
CA VAL A 28 7.89 9.55 18.21
C VAL A 28 9.28 10.18 18.14
N GLU A 29 10.31 9.36 18.22
CA GLU A 29 11.72 9.76 18.15
C GLU A 29 12.45 8.85 17.14
N ILE A 30 13.13 9.44 16.15
CA ILE A 30 14.06 8.71 15.30
C ILE A 30 15.35 8.54 16.10
N VAL A 31 15.82 7.30 16.26
CA VAL A 31 16.98 6.98 17.13
C VAL A 31 18.18 6.42 16.38
N ALA A 32 18.00 5.91 15.17
CA ALA A 32 19.09 5.37 14.36
C ALA A 32 18.72 5.31 12.87
N VAL A 33 19.75 5.25 12.03
CA VAL A 33 19.63 5.00 10.58
C VAL A 33 20.49 3.80 10.22
N CYS A 34 19.92 2.85 9.45
CA CYS A 34 20.65 1.77 8.81
C CYS A 34 20.56 1.91 7.28
N GLU A 35 21.71 2.02 6.64
CA GLU A 35 21.82 2.10 5.18
C GLU A 35 23.21 1.62 4.75
N TRP A 36 23.29 0.73 3.75
CA TRP A 36 24.57 0.23 3.26
C TRP A 36 25.33 1.22 2.37
N ASP A 37 24.64 2.18 1.74
CA ASP A 37 25.27 3.31 1.06
C ASP A 37 25.68 4.33 2.13
N GLU A 38 26.98 4.38 2.40
CA GLU A 38 27.56 5.19 3.48
C GLU A 38 27.18 6.67 3.36
N GLU A 39 27.25 7.23 2.14
CA GLU A 39 26.94 8.65 1.92
C GLU A 39 25.48 8.97 2.24
N LYS A 40 24.56 8.15 1.74
CA LYS A 40 23.11 8.33 2.01
C LYS A 40 22.79 8.11 3.48
N GLY A 41 23.34 7.08 4.09
CA GLY A 41 23.15 6.74 5.50
C GLY A 41 23.61 7.86 6.42
N ILE A 42 24.84 8.36 6.23
CA ILE A 42 25.41 9.47 7.01
C ILE A 42 24.60 10.76 6.80
N ASN A 43 24.16 11.05 5.58
CA ASN A 43 23.38 12.26 5.31
C ASN A 43 22.03 12.25 6.02
N LEU A 44 21.32 11.11 6.01
CA LEU A 44 20.06 10.97 6.74
C LEU A 44 20.27 11.03 8.25
N ALA A 45 21.28 10.31 8.77
CA ALA A 45 21.63 10.29 10.19
C ALA A 45 21.96 11.68 10.73
N LYS A 46 22.75 12.46 9.99
CA LYS A 46 23.06 13.86 10.33
C LYS A 46 21.82 14.76 10.39
N THR A 47 20.80 14.50 9.54
CA THR A 47 19.58 15.30 9.52
C THR A 47 18.81 15.21 10.84
N TYR A 48 18.89 14.07 11.51
CA TYR A 48 18.17 13.78 12.77
C TYR A 48 19.09 13.68 13.99
N ASP A 49 20.40 13.95 13.82
CA ASP A 49 21.43 13.87 14.87
C ASP A 49 21.45 12.49 15.57
N VAL A 50 21.46 11.41 14.79
CA VAL A 50 21.42 10.03 15.26
C VAL A 50 22.57 9.21 14.67
N PRO A 51 22.96 8.05 15.28
CA PRO A 51 23.96 7.18 14.73
C PRO A 51 23.53 6.52 13.42
N TRP A 52 24.54 6.28 12.55
CA TRP A 52 24.40 5.51 11.32
C TRP A 52 25.07 4.16 11.45
N TYR A 53 24.45 3.15 10.84
CA TYR A 53 24.92 1.77 10.75
C TYR A 53 24.86 1.28 9.31
N SER A 54 25.84 0.49 8.90
CA SER A 54 25.81 -0.24 7.62
C SER A 54 25.21 -1.65 7.75
N ASP A 55 25.03 -2.13 8.98
CA ASP A 55 24.55 -3.46 9.31
C ASP A 55 23.36 -3.39 10.26
N LEU A 56 22.28 -4.12 9.89
CA LEU A 56 21.02 -4.14 10.66
C LEU A 56 21.18 -4.82 12.02
N ASP A 57 21.92 -5.94 12.10
CA ASP A 57 22.12 -6.67 13.36
C ASP A 57 22.94 -5.86 14.35
N GLU A 58 23.92 -5.12 13.85
CA GLU A 58 24.71 -4.20 14.67
C GLU A 58 23.82 -3.10 15.26
N MET A 59 22.95 -2.47 14.43
CA MET A 59 22.00 -1.45 14.88
C MET A 59 21.03 -2.00 15.93
N LEU A 60 20.43 -3.17 15.64
CA LEU A 60 19.46 -3.81 16.56
C LEU A 60 20.07 -4.21 17.90
N ALA A 61 21.38 -4.52 17.92
CA ALA A 61 22.09 -4.90 19.14
C ALA A 61 22.53 -3.71 19.99
N LYS A 62 22.79 -2.55 19.38
CA LYS A 62 23.36 -1.38 20.06
C LYS A 62 22.31 -0.35 20.48
N GLU A 63 21.19 -0.28 19.76
CA GLU A 63 20.21 0.78 19.97
C GLU A 63 18.93 0.27 20.62
N GLU A 64 18.34 1.11 21.45
CA GLU A 64 17.01 0.87 22.02
C GLU A 64 15.96 1.27 20.98
N ILE A 65 15.41 0.30 20.26
CA ILE A 65 14.47 0.48 19.17
C ILE A 65 13.16 -0.22 19.52
N ASP A 66 12.03 0.47 19.33
CA ASP A 66 10.68 -0.13 19.42
C ASP A 66 10.18 -0.56 18.03
N CYS A 67 10.47 0.24 17.02
CA CYS A 67 9.97 0.08 15.65
C CYS A 67 11.07 0.30 14.61
N VAL A 68 11.03 -0.45 13.52
CA VAL A 68 11.88 -0.23 12.34
C VAL A 68 11.01 0.13 11.15
N ASP A 69 11.29 1.28 10.54
CA ASP A 69 10.75 1.65 9.23
C ASP A 69 11.61 1.05 8.12
N VAL A 70 11.04 0.11 7.36
CA VAL A 70 11.76 -0.61 6.28
C VAL A 70 11.37 0.00 4.93
N ALA A 71 12.06 1.07 4.56
CA ALA A 71 11.89 1.81 3.30
C ALA A 71 12.83 1.35 2.18
N THR A 72 13.28 0.10 2.22
CA THR A 72 14.16 -0.49 1.21
C THR A 72 13.38 -0.90 -0.05
N ASN A 73 14.12 -1.19 -1.13
CA ASN A 73 13.54 -1.74 -2.36
C ASN A 73 12.84 -3.09 -2.09
N GLU A 74 11.75 -3.36 -2.79
CA GLU A 74 10.91 -4.56 -2.63
C GLU A 74 11.66 -5.89 -2.81
N ARG A 75 12.77 -5.89 -3.57
CA ARG A 75 13.63 -7.07 -3.78
C ARG A 75 14.46 -7.42 -2.55
N LEU A 76 14.79 -6.42 -1.75
CA LEU A 76 15.71 -6.54 -0.61
C LEU A 76 14.99 -6.51 0.75
N ARG A 77 13.72 -6.19 0.73
CA ARG A 77 12.87 -5.92 1.91
C ARG A 77 12.57 -7.15 2.77
N PRO A 78 12.33 -8.36 2.23
CA PRO A 78 11.84 -9.47 3.04
C PRO A 78 12.81 -9.94 4.16
N PRO A 79 14.12 -10.14 3.93
CA PRO A 79 15.02 -10.59 5.01
C PRO A 79 15.07 -9.63 6.20
N PRO A 80 15.24 -8.31 6.02
CA PRO A 80 15.26 -7.39 7.17
C PRO A 80 13.92 -7.30 7.91
N ILE A 81 12.77 -7.43 7.23
CA ILE A 81 11.47 -7.46 7.90
C ILE A 81 11.39 -8.67 8.85
N ILE A 82 11.74 -9.86 8.35
CA ILE A 82 11.77 -11.09 9.17
C ILE A 82 12.70 -10.89 10.36
N ARG A 83 13.90 -10.37 10.12
CA ARG A 83 14.90 -10.14 11.16
C ARG A 83 14.44 -9.15 12.25
N CYS A 84 13.71 -8.09 11.86
CA CYS A 84 13.12 -7.14 12.81
C CYS A 84 12.09 -7.82 13.72
N PHE A 85 11.22 -8.69 13.16
CA PHE A 85 10.25 -9.44 13.97
C PHE A 85 10.93 -10.44 14.90
N GLU A 86 11.96 -11.15 14.45
CA GLU A 86 12.77 -12.04 15.28
C GLU A 86 13.44 -11.29 16.46
N ALA A 87 13.82 -10.02 16.22
CA ALA A 87 14.34 -9.13 17.23
C ALA A 87 13.26 -8.47 18.12
N GLY A 88 11.97 -8.83 17.93
CA GLY A 88 10.86 -8.32 18.73
C GLY A 88 10.53 -6.84 18.46
N LYS A 89 10.75 -6.34 17.24
CA LYS A 89 10.47 -4.96 16.84
C LYS A 89 9.17 -4.86 16.06
N HIS A 90 8.44 -3.74 16.22
CA HIS A 90 7.37 -3.36 15.33
C HIS A 90 7.96 -2.99 13.96
N VAL A 91 7.21 -3.19 12.88
CA VAL A 91 7.68 -2.89 11.51
C VAL A 91 6.66 -2.04 10.78
N PHE A 92 7.12 -0.97 10.14
CA PHE A 92 6.42 -0.27 9.08
C PHE A 92 7.20 -0.46 7.78
N THR A 93 6.51 -0.63 6.65
CA THR A 93 7.21 -0.87 5.38
C THR A 93 6.50 -0.25 4.19
N GLU A 94 7.22 -0.14 3.09
CA GLU A 94 6.70 0.28 1.78
C GLU A 94 6.04 -0.86 1.02
N LYS A 95 5.20 -0.47 0.06
CA LYS A 95 4.57 -1.37 -0.90
C LYS A 95 5.47 -1.62 -2.14
N PRO A 96 5.22 -2.69 -2.93
CA PRO A 96 4.47 -3.89 -2.54
C PRO A 96 5.21 -4.66 -1.45
N LEU A 97 4.54 -5.59 -0.78
CA LEU A 97 5.14 -6.32 0.35
C LEU A 97 6.43 -7.06 -0.04
N ALA A 98 6.46 -7.66 -1.23
CA ALA A 98 7.62 -8.32 -1.83
C ALA A 98 7.58 -8.18 -3.36
N GLY A 99 8.70 -8.44 -4.03
CA GLY A 99 8.80 -8.40 -5.48
C GLY A 99 10.23 -8.66 -5.94
N ARG A 100 10.65 -9.93 -6.00
CA ARG A 100 12.02 -10.34 -6.37
C ARG A 100 12.47 -9.81 -7.75
N ASN A 101 11.52 -9.63 -8.66
CA ASN A 101 11.74 -9.09 -10.01
C ASN A 101 11.29 -7.62 -10.15
N GLY A 102 11.02 -6.94 -9.03
CA GLY A 102 10.52 -5.57 -8.96
C GLY A 102 9.00 -5.48 -8.97
N GLN A 103 8.49 -4.34 -8.52
CA GLN A 103 7.06 -4.09 -8.29
C GLN A 103 6.14 -4.31 -9.51
N TYR A 104 6.67 -4.31 -10.73
CA TYR A 104 5.88 -4.52 -11.96
C TYR A 104 5.88 -5.98 -12.45
N ASN A 105 6.62 -6.85 -11.78
CA ASN A 105 6.82 -8.25 -12.19
C ASN A 105 6.62 -9.22 -11.01
N VAL A 106 5.62 -8.95 -10.19
CA VAL A 106 5.18 -9.84 -9.13
C VAL A 106 4.58 -11.11 -9.76
N ASP A 107 4.92 -12.25 -9.20
CA ASP A 107 4.40 -13.56 -9.60
C ASP A 107 4.27 -14.52 -8.40
N ALA A 108 3.81 -15.75 -8.64
CA ALA A 108 3.57 -16.74 -7.59
C ALA A 108 4.82 -17.09 -6.76
N ASP A 109 6.02 -16.93 -7.33
CA ASP A 109 7.27 -17.23 -6.61
C ASP A 109 7.63 -16.16 -5.55
N ASP A 110 6.93 -15.02 -5.51
CA ASP A 110 7.07 -14.02 -4.46
C ASP A 110 6.29 -14.41 -3.18
N LEU A 111 5.22 -15.21 -3.31
CA LEU A 111 4.33 -15.58 -2.21
C LEU A 111 5.02 -16.35 -1.07
N PRO A 112 5.88 -17.36 -1.33
CA PRO A 112 6.54 -18.09 -0.24
C PRO A 112 7.39 -17.20 0.67
N THR A 113 7.97 -16.13 0.13
CA THR A 113 8.75 -15.17 0.91
C THR A 113 7.85 -14.24 1.70
N ALA A 114 6.73 -13.80 1.10
CA ALA A 114 5.71 -13.02 1.80
C ALA A 114 5.09 -13.82 2.96
N HIS A 115 4.78 -15.10 2.76
CA HIS A 115 4.29 -15.98 3.83
C HIS A 115 5.25 -16.06 5.02
N LYS A 116 6.57 -16.18 4.76
CA LYS A 116 7.57 -16.16 5.84
C LYS A 116 7.58 -14.84 6.63
N MET A 117 7.36 -13.71 5.97
CA MET A 117 7.22 -12.43 6.67
C MET A 117 5.99 -12.40 7.58
N ILE A 118 4.86 -12.91 7.08
CA ILE A 118 3.61 -13.00 7.86
C ILE A 118 3.77 -13.97 9.03
N ASP A 119 4.44 -15.11 8.85
CA ASP A 119 4.71 -16.07 9.94
C ASP A 119 5.60 -15.45 11.03
N ALA A 120 6.67 -14.78 10.63
CA ALA A 120 7.55 -14.07 11.56
C ALA A 120 6.79 -12.97 12.32
N TRP A 121 5.94 -12.22 11.62
CA TRP A 121 5.06 -11.23 12.24
C TRP A 121 4.12 -11.86 13.27
N ARG A 122 3.36 -12.89 12.89
CA ARG A 122 2.41 -13.58 13.78
C ARG A 122 3.11 -14.15 15.02
N ALA A 123 4.32 -14.71 14.86
CA ALA A 123 5.11 -15.24 15.94
C ALA A 123 5.64 -14.15 16.90
N SER A 124 5.88 -12.94 16.40
CA SER A 124 6.48 -11.85 17.18
C SER A 124 5.50 -11.17 18.16
N GLY A 125 4.20 -11.19 17.88
CA GLY A 125 3.20 -10.43 18.59
C GLY A 125 3.35 -8.90 18.44
N LYS A 126 4.07 -8.44 17.43
CA LYS A 126 4.32 -7.01 17.16
C LYS A 126 3.37 -6.47 16.10
N ALA A 127 3.29 -5.15 15.98
CA ALA A 127 2.55 -4.51 14.90
C ALA A 127 3.33 -4.57 13.58
N PHE A 128 2.61 -4.81 12.49
CA PHE A 128 3.12 -4.75 11.13
C PHE A 128 2.25 -3.82 10.28
N GLY A 129 2.79 -2.69 9.86
CA GLY A 129 2.12 -1.75 8.96
C GLY A 129 2.75 -1.73 7.58
N ILE A 130 1.93 -1.48 6.55
CA ILE A 130 2.39 -1.27 5.18
C ILE A 130 1.84 0.05 4.63
N ASN A 131 2.63 0.76 3.83
CA ASN A 131 2.29 2.10 3.35
C ASN A 131 1.36 2.08 2.13
N PHE A 132 0.11 1.66 2.31
CA PHE A 132 -0.95 1.95 1.34
C PHE A 132 -1.57 3.33 1.64
N ASN A 133 -0.75 4.36 1.48
CA ASN A 133 -1.11 5.74 1.82
C ASN A 133 -2.34 6.27 1.07
N TYR A 134 -2.79 5.63 -0.03
CA TYR A 134 -4.01 6.05 -0.71
C TYR A 134 -5.27 5.85 0.14
N ARG A 135 -5.27 4.94 1.13
CA ARG A 135 -6.38 4.85 2.10
C ARG A 135 -6.52 6.12 2.96
N THR A 136 -5.46 6.91 3.10
CA THR A 136 -5.50 8.17 3.85
C THR A 136 -5.92 9.37 3.00
N ALA A 137 -5.97 9.22 1.68
CA ALA A 137 -6.38 10.28 0.77
C ALA A 137 -7.83 10.73 1.04
N PRO A 138 -8.11 12.04 1.13
CA PRO A 138 -9.44 12.54 1.52
C PRO A 138 -10.57 12.04 0.62
N HIS A 139 -10.35 11.97 -0.69
CA HIS A 139 -11.34 11.46 -1.64
C HIS A 139 -11.58 9.95 -1.49
N ALA A 140 -10.56 9.15 -1.18
CA ALA A 140 -10.73 7.72 -0.89
C ALA A 140 -11.51 7.51 0.42
N ARG A 141 -11.23 8.32 1.45
CA ARG A 141 -11.99 8.31 2.70
C ARG A 141 -13.44 8.74 2.50
N ALA A 142 -13.70 9.74 1.66
CA ALA A 142 -15.06 10.18 1.33
C ALA A 142 -15.86 9.06 0.63
N LEU A 143 -15.22 8.33 -0.32
CA LEU A 143 -15.85 7.15 -0.91
C LEU A 143 -16.14 6.07 0.14
N LYS A 144 -15.16 5.76 0.98
CA LYS A 144 -15.30 4.73 2.01
C LYS A 144 -16.44 5.06 2.98
N ALA A 145 -16.54 6.32 3.42
CA ALA A 145 -17.62 6.77 4.27
C ALA A 145 -19.00 6.60 3.59
N ALA A 146 -19.14 7.00 2.32
CA ALA A 146 -20.37 6.83 1.58
C ALA A 146 -20.76 5.34 1.38
N ILE A 147 -19.79 4.44 1.26
CA ILE A 147 -20.01 2.99 1.21
C ILE A 147 -20.52 2.48 2.56
N GLU A 148 -19.88 2.88 3.66
CA GLU A 148 -20.25 2.48 5.03
C GLU A 148 -21.61 3.01 5.45
N GLU A 149 -21.99 4.20 4.97
CA GLU A 149 -23.34 4.77 5.11
C GLU A 149 -24.39 4.05 4.25
N GLY A 150 -23.98 3.11 3.41
CA GLY A 150 -24.90 2.35 2.55
C GLY A 150 -25.45 3.12 1.36
N ARG A 151 -24.84 4.24 0.96
CA ARG A 151 -25.36 5.15 -0.07
C ARG A 151 -25.50 4.51 -1.44
N ILE A 152 -24.66 3.54 -1.79
CA ILE A 152 -24.75 2.80 -3.06
C ILE A 152 -25.76 1.66 -3.03
N GLY A 153 -26.35 1.34 -1.86
CA GLY A 153 -27.19 0.15 -1.68
C GLY A 153 -26.37 -1.15 -1.74
N LYS A 154 -26.89 -2.19 -2.39
CA LYS A 154 -26.15 -3.44 -2.57
C LYS A 154 -25.08 -3.26 -3.65
N PRO A 155 -23.81 -3.65 -3.38
CA PRO A 155 -22.75 -3.65 -4.39
C PRO A 155 -23.12 -4.49 -5.62
N VAL A 156 -22.77 -4.00 -6.80
CA VAL A 156 -23.03 -4.68 -8.09
C VAL A 156 -21.73 -4.92 -8.83
N CYS A 157 -20.92 -3.86 -9.02
CA CYS A 157 -19.69 -3.95 -9.79
C CYS A 157 -18.69 -2.87 -9.36
N ILE A 158 -17.40 -3.22 -9.33
CA ILE A 158 -16.29 -2.26 -9.15
C ILE A 158 -15.34 -2.29 -10.33
N ASN A 159 -15.12 -1.16 -10.97
CA ASN A 159 -14.22 -1.03 -12.11
C ASN A 159 -13.04 -0.13 -11.77
N VAL A 160 -11.83 -0.62 -12.03
CA VAL A 160 -10.59 0.07 -11.72
C VAL A 160 -9.70 0.16 -12.95
N TYR A 161 -9.20 1.36 -13.18
CA TYR A 161 -8.20 1.66 -14.19
C TYR A 161 -7.04 2.42 -13.52
N ALA A 162 -5.80 1.99 -13.75
CA ALA A 162 -4.65 2.64 -13.12
C ALA A 162 -3.37 2.57 -13.95
N HIS A 163 -2.49 3.55 -13.75
CA HIS A 163 -1.08 3.42 -14.10
C HIS A 163 -0.41 2.38 -13.20
N LEU A 164 0.56 1.65 -13.76
CA LEU A 164 1.25 0.59 -13.00
C LEU A 164 2.04 1.11 -11.79
N ASP A 165 2.43 2.40 -11.76
CA ASP A 165 3.05 3.00 -10.56
C ASP A 165 2.11 3.04 -9.35
N CYS A 166 0.78 3.09 -9.62
CA CYS A 166 -0.26 3.10 -8.61
C CYS A 166 -0.87 1.71 -8.36
N TRP A 167 -0.35 0.67 -9.03
CA TRP A 167 -0.98 -0.63 -9.17
C TRP A 167 -1.34 -1.29 -7.84
N SER A 168 -0.37 -1.47 -6.96
CA SER A 168 -0.60 -2.05 -5.63
C SER A 168 -1.57 -1.23 -4.77
N HIS A 169 -1.49 0.10 -4.85
CA HIS A 169 -2.42 0.97 -4.13
C HIS A 169 -3.87 0.84 -4.59
N VAL A 170 -4.11 0.67 -5.91
CA VAL A 170 -5.48 0.54 -6.41
C VAL A 170 -6.07 -0.85 -6.15
N ILE A 171 -5.26 -1.90 -6.16
CA ILE A 171 -5.67 -3.23 -5.70
C ILE A 171 -6.09 -3.16 -4.23
N ASP A 172 -5.29 -2.51 -3.41
CA ASP A 172 -5.58 -2.32 -2.00
C ASP A 172 -6.86 -1.50 -1.77
N LEU A 173 -7.04 -0.37 -2.46
CA LEU A 173 -8.27 0.43 -2.39
C LEU A 173 -9.51 -0.36 -2.82
N MET A 174 -9.41 -1.13 -3.88
CA MET A 174 -10.50 -1.96 -4.38
C MET A 174 -10.94 -2.99 -3.32
N ARG A 175 -9.97 -3.65 -2.67
CA ARG A 175 -10.23 -4.56 -1.55
C ARG A 175 -10.86 -3.82 -0.37
N TRP A 176 -10.32 -2.67 0.01
CA TRP A 176 -10.81 -1.86 1.12
C TRP A 176 -12.26 -1.40 0.91
N PHE A 177 -12.66 -1.15 -0.35
CA PHE A 177 -14.02 -0.75 -0.69
C PHE A 177 -15.00 -1.93 -0.76
N ASN A 178 -14.57 -3.08 -1.28
CA ASN A 178 -15.49 -4.15 -1.69
C ASN A 178 -15.23 -5.54 -1.06
N GLY A 179 -14.15 -5.73 -0.31
CA GLY A 179 -13.78 -7.04 0.25
C GLY A 179 -12.80 -7.81 -0.63
N GLU A 180 -12.61 -9.09 -0.33
CA GLU A 180 -11.57 -9.90 -0.94
C GLU A 180 -11.93 -10.43 -2.33
N VAL A 181 -10.95 -10.48 -3.23
CA VAL A 181 -11.05 -11.12 -4.54
C VAL A 181 -10.77 -12.60 -4.39
N VAL A 182 -11.69 -13.45 -4.83
CA VAL A 182 -11.57 -14.92 -4.71
C VAL A 182 -11.25 -15.62 -6.02
N GLU A 183 -11.47 -14.97 -7.16
CA GLU A 183 -11.16 -15.50 -8.49
C GLU A 183 -10.88 -14.37 -9.47
N LEU A 184 -9.96 -14.57 -10.40
CA LEU A 184 -9.74 -13.66 -11.51
C LEU A 184 -9.40 -14.37 -12.81
N ALA A 185 -9.76 -13.72 -13.94
CA ALA A 185 -9.33 -14.09 -15.28
C ALA A 185 -8.58 -12.92 -15.92
N ALA A 186 -7.32 -13.13 -16.34
CA ALA A 186 -6.44 -12.05 -16.77
C ALA A 186 -5.82 -12.27 -18.16
N TYR A 187 -5.57 -11.15 -18.82
CA TYR A 187 -4.70 -11.05 -20.00
C TYR A 187 -3.56 -10.07 -19.72
N MET A 188 -2.37 -10.41 -20.19
CA MET A 188 -1.19 -9.57 -20.05
C MET A 188 -0.50 -9.39 -21.42
N GLN A 189 -0.12 -8.16 -21.74
CA GLN A 189 0.64 -7.83 -22.93
C GLN A 189 2.12 -7.59 -22.58
N GLY A 190 3.05 -8.07 -23.42
CA GLY A 190 4.49 -8.00 -23.20
C GLY A 190 5.06 -9.29 -22.62
N ASN A 191 6.39 -9.38 -22.54
CA ASN A 191 7.08 -10.55 -22.05
C ASN A 191 7.25 -10.50 -20.52
N PRO A 192 7.40 -11.65 -19.84
CA PRO A 192 7.85 -11.67 -18.45
C PRO A 192 9.16 -10.88 -18.28
N GLY A 193 9.21 -9.99 -17.30
CA GLY A 193 10.36 -9.12 -17.06
C GLY A 193 10.34 -7.78 -17.78
N ASP A 194 9.46 -7.57 -18.76
CA ASP A 194 9.28 -6.25 -19.40
C ASP A 194 8.79 -5.26 -18.34
N HIS A 195 9.40 -4.07 -18.34
CA HIS A 195 8.96 -2.99 -17.46
C HIS A 195 7.55 -2.52 -17.85
N GLY A 196 6.62 -2.62 -16.92
CA GLY A 196 5.28 -2.09 -17.12
C GLY A 196 4.42 -2.88 -18.11
N ARG A 197 4.40 -4.22 -18.01
CA ARG A 197 3.47 -5.06 -18.79
C ARG A 197 2.02 -4.62 -18.56
N GLN A 198 1.32 -4.28 -19.65
CA GLN A 198 -0.11 -3.98 -19.57
C GLN A 198 -0.90 -5.21 -19.16
N ARG A 199 -1.91 -5.02 -18.35
CA ARG A 199 -2.72 -6.11 -17.81
C ARG A 199 -4.19 -5.73 -17.70
N SER A 200 -5.07 -6.71 -17.88
CA SER A 200 -6.51 -6.55 -17.73
C SER A 200 -7.07 -7.81 -17.09
N ALA A 201 -7.93 -7.66 -16.11
CA ALA A 201 -8.57 -8.79 -15.43
C ALA A 201 -10.05 -8.54 -15.20
N ALA A 202 -10.85 -9.61 -15.30
CA ALA A 202 -12.17 -9.71 -14.69
C ALA A 202 -12.02 -10.37 -13.33
N LEU A 203 -12.77 -9.89 -12.33
CA LEU A 203 -12.66 -10.25 -10.92
C LEU A 203 -13.98 -10.76 -10.38
N LEU A 204 -13.92 -11.74 -9.47
CA LEU A 204 -15.02 -12.15 -8.61
C LEU A 204 -14.61 -11.95 -7.15
N PHE A 205 -15.46 -11.27 -6.40
CA PHE A 205 -15.26 -11.01 -4.97
C PHE A 205 -16.02 -12.03 -4.12
N GLU A 206 -15.60 -12.21 -2.88
CA GLU A 206 -16.25 -13.13 -1.92
C GLU A 206 -17.73 -12.81 -1.66
N ASN A 207 -18.12 -11.53 -1.75
CA ASN A 207 -19.50 -11.09 -1.60
C ASN A 207 -20.37 -11.26 -2.87
N GLY A 208 -19.83 -11.89 -3.93
CA GLY A 208 -20.49 -12.11 -5.21
C GLY A 208 -20.44 -10.90 -6.17
N THR A 209 -19.87 -9.78 -5.79
CA THR A 209 -19.66 -8.63 -6.67
C THR A 209 -18.63 -8.99 -7.75
N THR A 210 -18.82 -8.49 -8.96
CA THR A 210 -17.84 -8.61 -10.04
C THR A 210 -17.05 -7.31 -10.20
N GLY A 211 -15.94 -7.36 -10.91
CA GLY A 211 -15.16 -6.16 -11.19
C GLY A 211 -14.21 -6.29 -12.38
N THR A 212 -13.60 -5.18 -12.73
CA THR A 212 -12.54 -5.12 -13.72
C THR A 212 -11.33 -4.37 -13.15
N LEU A 213 -10.15 -4.83 -13.51
CA LEU A 213 -8.88 -4.22 -13.11
C LEU A 213 -8.00 -4.08 -14.33
N VAL A 214 -7.70 -2.84 -14.74
CA VAL A 214 -6.91 -2.53 -15.93
C VAL A 214 -5.68 -1.73 -15.54
N GLY A 215 -4.50 -2.29 -15.78
CA GLY A 215 -3.21 -1.65 -15.58
C GLY A 215 -2.56 -1.26 -16.90
N VAL A 216 -2.16 -0.01 -17.01
CA VAL A 216 -1.47 0.51 -18.19
C VAL A 216 -0.12 1.11 -17.82
N THR A 217 0.81 1.09 -18.75
CA THR A 217 2.09 1.77 -18.59
C THR A 217 1.86 3.28 -18.46
N ASN A 218 2.78 3.94 -17.76
CA ASN A 218 2.75 5.38 -17.57
C ASN A 218 2.67 6.11 -18.90
N ASN A 219 1.49 6.62 -19.20
CA ASN A 219 1.26 7.50 -20.34
C ASN A 219 0.63 8.79 -19.80
N ARG A 220 1.35 9.89 -19.91
CA ARG A 220 0.92 11.22 -19.42
C ARG A 220 -0.40 11.73 -20.00
N ARG A 221 -0.97 11.05 -20.98
CA ARG A 221 -2.25 11.40 -21.59
C ARG A 221 -3.45 10.68 -20.98
N HIS A 222 -3.21 9.72 -20.08
CA HIS A 222 -4.26 8.99 -19.38
C HIS A 222 -4.36 9.45 -17.93
N GLN A 223 -5.52 9.24 -17.34
CA GLN A 223 -5.73 9.38 -15.91
C GLN A 223 -4.82 8.42 -15.15
N ILE A 224 -4.26 8.87 -14.02
CA ILE A 224 -3.37 8.06 -13.20
C ILE A 224 -4.13 6.88 -12.60
N LEU A 225 -5.36 7.14 -12.13
CA LEU A 225 -6.31 6.11 -11.71
C LEU A 225 -7.75 6.57 -11.93
N ARG A 226 -8.64 5.59 -12.05
CA ARG A 226 -10.09 5.78 -12.00
C ARG A 226 -10.72 4.59 -11.29
N ILE A 227 -11.57 4.86 -10.33
CA ILE A 227 -12.40 3.86 -9.63
C ILE A 227 -13.85 4.25 -9.83
N GLU A 228 -14.65 3.30 -10.29
CA GLU A 228 -16.10 3.38 -10.33
C GLU A 228 -16.68 2.23 -9.51
N TYR A 229 -17.50 2.54 -8.53
CA TYR A 229 -18.17 1.55 -7.70
C TYR A 229 -19.68 1.71 -7.83
N LEU A 230 -20.31 0.72 -8.43
CA LEU A 230 -21.74 0.70 -8.75
C LEU A 230 -22.48 -0.15 -7.73
N GLY A 231 -23.61 0.33 -7.30
CA GLY A 231 -24.57 -0.40 -6.47
C GLY A 231 -26.01 -0.15 -6.90
N THR A 232 -26.96 -0.76 -6.21
CA THR A 232 -28.38 -0.70 -6.55
C THR A 232 -29.04 0.66 -6.29
N ALA A 233 -28.39 1.54 -5.52
CA ALA A 233 -28.92 2.87 -5.19
C ALA A 233 -28.06 4.02 -5.74
N GLY A 234 -26.99 3.71 -6.47
CA GLY A 234 -26.16 4.73 -7.08
C GLY A 234 -24.75 4.26 -7.42
N ARG A 235 -23.91 5.22 -7.81
CA ARG A 235 -22.55 5.01 -8.24
C ARG A 235 -21.61 6.02 -7.55
N LEU A 236 -20.48 5.53 -7.09
CA LEU A 236 -19.36 6.34 -6.60
C LEU A 236 -18.24 6.38 -7.64
N THR A 237 -17.60 7.54 -7.79
CA THR A 237 -16.44 7.69 -8.67
C THR A 237 -15.30 8.44 -7.97
N MET A 238 -14.09 8.01 -8.27
CA MET A 238 -12.85 8.68 -7.90
C MET A 238 -11.94 8.70 -9.13
N VAL A 239 -11.43 9.88 -9.47
CA VAL A 239 -10.60 10.08 -10.65
C VAL A 239 -9.30 10.77 -10.25
N ASP A 240 -8.17 10.21 -10.64
CA ASP A 240 -6.82 10.65 -10.30
C ASP A 240 -6.57 10.73 -8.78
N LEU A 241 -5.31 11.02 -8.41
CA LEU A 241 -4.91 11.14 -7.01
C LEU A 241 -5.41 12.42 -6.34
N THR A 242 -5.97 13.32 -7.13
CA THR A 242 -6.24 14.70 -6.75
C THR A 242 -7.55 15.21 -7.33
N GLY A 243 -8.30 14.34 -7.99
CA GLY A 243 -9.61 14.65 -8.53
C GLY A 243 -10.74 14.48 -7.50
N PRO A 244 -11.96 14.84 -7.86
CA PRO A 244 -13.10 14.76 -6.94
C PRO A 244 -13.54 13.33 -6.66
N ALA A 245 -14.14 13.13 -5.49
CA ALA A 245 -14.99 12.01 -5.16
C ALA A 245 -16.44 12.40 -5.36
N ILE A 246 -17.17 11.66 -6.20
CA ILE A 246 -18.54 12.02 -6.59
C ILE A 246 -19.46 10.83 -6.37
N PHE A 247 -20.64 11.11 -5.80
CA PHE A 247 -21.77 10.19 -5.74
C PHE A 247 -22.82 10.58 -6.79
N TYR A 248 -23.26 9.61 -7.53
CA TYR A 248 -24.38 9.72 -8.49
C TYR A 248 -25.52 8.83 -7.96
N PRO A 249 -26.63 9.41 -7.47
CA PRO A 249 -27.78 8.62 -7.04
C PRO A 249 -28.41 7.89 -8.22
N GLU A 250 -29.14 6.82 -7.94
CA GLU A 250 -29.99 6.17 -8.93
C GLU A 250 -31.08 7.12 -9.42
N GLY A 251 -31.43 7.06 -10.72
CA GLY A 251 -32.41 7.94 -11.36
C GLY A 251 -31.84 9.30 -11.78
N ASP A 252 -32.69 10.30 -11.92
CA ASP A 252 -32.36 11.63 -12.48
C ASP A 252 -31.89 12.64 -11.42
N GLY A 253 -31.52 12.18 -10.22
CA GLY A 253 -31.02 13.04 -9.17
C GLY A 253 -29.65 13.68 -9.53
N PRO A 254 -29.36 14.90 -9.04
CA PRO A 254 -28.08 15.54 -9.31
C PRO A 254 -26.93 14.77 -8.66
N ALA A 255 -25.77 14.77 -9.32
CA ALA A 255 -24.55 14.28 -8.73
C ALA A 255 -24.15 15.13 -7.51
N GLU A 256 -23.60 14.47 -6.50
CA GLU A 256 -23.09 15.11 -5.27
C GLU A 256 -21.58 14.98 -5.20
N VAL A 257 -20.90 16.10 -5.06
CA VAL A 257 -19.45 16.12 -4.79
C VAL A 257 -19.23 15.82 -3.32
N LEU A 258 -18.70 14.64 -3.02
CA LEU A 258 -18.39 14.22 -1.64
C LEU A 258 -17.11 14.86 -1.11
N TRP A 259 -16.17 15.07 -2.02
CA TRP A 259 -14.92 15.75 -1.76
C TRP A 259 -14.33 16.30 -3.07
N GLU A 260 -13.73 17.46 -2.98
CA GLU A 260 -12.91 18.05 -4.03
C GLU A 260 -11.73 18.81 -3.41
N PRO A 261 -10.59 18.95 -4.12
CA PRO A 261 -9.45 19.65 -3.57
C PRO A 261 -9.77 21.13 -3.37
N ALA A 262 -9.54 21.64 -2.15
CA ALA A 262 -9.57 23.06 -1.87
C ALA A 262 -8.39 23.76 -2.59
N ASP A 263 -8.64 24.94 -3.13
CA ASP A 263 -7.60 25.87 -3.65
C ASP A 263 -6.71 25.36 -4.81
N GLY A 264 -7.13 24.34 -5.52
CA GLY A 264 -6.42 23.86 -6.71
C GLY A 264 -4.97 23.38 -6.45
N ASN A 265 -4.59 23.06 -5.20
CA ASN A 265 -3.28 22.49 -4.86
C ASN A 265 -3.35 20.96 -4.60
N PRO A 266 -3.46 20.18 -5.65
CA PRO A 266 -3.60 18.73 -5.52
C PRO A 266 -2.33 18.02 -5.02
N ARG A 267 -1.14 18.61 -5.25
CA ARG A 267 0.13 17.98 -4.87
C ARG A 267 0.38 18.01 -3.37
N GLY A 268 -0.05 19.09 -2.68
CA GLY A 268 0.05 19.18 -1.22
C GLY A 268 -0.80 18.13 -0.52
N ALA A 269 -2.03 17.92 -1.00
CA ALA A 269 -2.92 16.88 -0.46
C ALA A 269 -2.32 15.47 -0.64
N PHE A 270 -1.66 15.19 -1.76
CA PHE A 270 -1.00 13.91 -1.98
C PHE A 270 0.20 13.69 -1.06
N GLY A 271 1.07 14.70 -0.87
CA GLY A 271 2.19 14.62 0.08
C GLY A 271 1.71 14.31 1.51
N GLN A 272 0.58 14.89 1.92
CA GLN A 272 -0.01 14.67 3.24
C GLN A 272 -0.42 13.20 3.47
N THR A 273 -0.75 12.44 2.42
CA THR A 273 -1.14 11.03 2.57
C THR A 273 -0.04 10.17 3.18
N PHE A 274 1.22 10.43 2.86
CA PHE A 274 2.37 9.74 3.47
C PHE A 274 2.46 10.07 4.96
N THR A 275 2.36 11.35 5.32
CA THR A 275 2.37 11.79 6.71
C THR A 275 1.25 11.13 7.50
N ASP A 276 0.02 11.15 6.97
CA ASP A 276 -1.15 10.54 7.62
C ASP A 276 -1.01 9.03 7.81
N SER A 277 -0.43 8.33 6.82
CA SER A 277 -0.19 6.88 6.89
C SER A 277 0.82 6.53 7.99
N VAL A 278 1.99 7.18 7.97
CA VAL A 278 3.04 6.99 8.98
C VAL A 278 2.53 7.33 10.38
N GLN A 279 1.85 8.48 10.53
CA GLN A 279 1.31 8.89 11.81
C GLN A 279 0.19 7.98 12.30
N GLY A 280 -0.64 7.46 11.39
CA GLY A 280 -1.67 6.48 11.73
C GLY A 280 -1.08 5.20 12.30
N PHE A 281 -0.03 4.69 11.68
CA PHE A 281 0.73 3.54 12.18
C PHE A 281 1.39 3.83 13.54
N ALA A 282 2.14 4.92 13.64
CA ALA A 282 2.88 5.26 14.85
C ALA A 282 1.95 5.45 16.08
N ARG A 283 0.80 6.11 15.87
CA ARG A 283 -0.23 6.25 16.91
C ARG A 283 -0.81 4.90 17.33
N ALA A 284 -1.14 4.03 16.35
CA ALA A 284 -1.67 2.70 16.66
C ALA A 284 -0.68 1.89 17.50
N VAL A 285 0.61 1.86 17.14
CA VAL A 285 1.65 1.17 17.91
C VAL A 285 1.78 1.73 19.32
N ARG A 286 1.83 3.06 19.47
CA ARG A 286 1.96 3.73 20.77
C ARG A 286 0.76 3.41 21.69
N ASP A 287 -0.43 3.36 21.12
CA ASP A 287 -1.67 3.19 21.87
C ASP A 287 -2.03 1.68 22.05
N GLY A 288 -1.19 0.76 21.55
CA GLY A 288 -1.40 -0.70 21.62
C GLY A 288 -2.55 -1.18 20.76
N LEU A 289 -2.87 -0.46 19.69
CA LEU A 289 -3.92 -0.77 18.73
C LEU A 289 -3.36 -1.43 17.46
N GLU A 290 -4.22 -2.08 16.71
CA GLU A 290 -3.85 -2.58 15.39
C GLU A 290 -3.67 -1.41 14.39
N PRO A 291 -2.61 -1.45 13.55
CA PRO A 291 -2.42 -0.46 12.50
C PRO A 291 -3.61 -0.41 11.52
N PRO A 292 -3.95 0.79 10.99
CA PRO A 292 -5.06 0.94 10.03
C PRO A 292 -4.86 0.16 8.73
N VAL A 293 -3.61 -0.12 8.39
CA VAL A 293 -3.18 -0.92 7.23
C VAL A 293 -2.09 -1.86 7.70
N THR A 294 -2.33 -3.16 7.58
CA THR A 294 -1.46 -4.19 8.15
C THR A 294 -0.61 -4.89 7.08
N GLY A 295 0.39 -5.64 7.51
CA GLY A 295 1.13 -6.54 6.62
C GLY A 295 0.24 -7.57 5.93
N LEU A 296 -0.93 -7.92 6.52
CA LEU A 296 -1.91 -8.80 5.87
C LEU A 296 -2.55 -8.13 4.65
N ASP A 297 -2.82 -6.83 4.71
CA ASP A 297 -3.28 -6.08 3.52
C ASP A 297 -2.25 -6.15 2.40
N GLY A 298 -0.96 -6.08 2.76
CA GLY A 298 0.14 -6.25 1.80
C GLY A 298 0.19 -7.65 1.18
N LEU A 299 -0.06 -8.70 1.97
CA LEU A 299 -0.12 -10.06 1.44
C LEU A 299 -1.33 -10.24 0.52
N ARG A 300 -2.51 -9.78 0.93
CA ARG A 300 -3.74 -9.87 0.13
C ARG A 300 -3.62 -9.14 -1.22
N GLU A 301 -2.97 -8.00 -1.24
CA GLU A 301 -2.63 -7.29 -2.47
C GLU A 301 -1.71 -8.13 -3.35
N LEU A 302 -0.62 -8.67 -2.77
CA LEU A 302 0.37 -9.46 -3.47
C LEU A 302 -0.21 -10.75 -4.05
N GLU A 303 -1.14 -11.42 -3.36
CA GLU A 303 -1.85 -12.62 -3.83
C GLU A 303 -2.66 -12.34 -5.11
N ILE A 304 -3.32 -11.19 -5.18
CA ILE A 304 -4.06 -10.76 -6.38
C ILE A 304 -3.09 -10.45 -7.52
N ASP A 305 -2.02 -9.68 -7.26
CA ASP A 305 -1.04 -9.34 -8.30
C ASP A 305 -0.34 -10.59 -8.84
N ALA A 306 0.03 -11.54 -7.97
CA ALA A 306 0.64 -12.81 -8.35
C ALA A 306 -0.30 -13.74 -9.16
N ALA A 307 -1.60 -13.64 -8.95
CA ALA A 307 -2.59 -14.43 -9.69
C ALA A 307 -2.75 -13.99 -11.15
N LEU A 308 -2.42 -12.73 -11.49
CA LEU A 308 -2.57 -12.21 -12.85
C LEU A 308 -1.70 -12.94 -13.88
N PRO A 309 -0.36 -13.07 -13.70
CA PRO A 309 0.46 -13.84 -14.64
C PRO A 309 0.10 -15.33 -14.64
N THR A 310 -0.34 -15.88 -13.51
CA THR A 310 -0.78 -17.28 -13.41
C THR A 310 -2.02 -17.51 -14.28
N SER A 311 -3.02 -16.65 -14.19
CA SER A 311 -4.24 -16.70 -15.01
C SER A 311 -3.93 -16.49 -16.49
N ALA A 312 -3.09 -15.51 -16.82
CA ALA A 312 -2.70 -15.26 -18.21
C ALA A 312 -1.98 -16.44 -18.84
N ALA A 313 -1.12 -17.12 -18.09
CA ALA A 313 -0.41 -18.33 -18.53
C ALA A 313 -1.35 -19.54 -18.68
N ALA A 314 -2.33 -19.69 -17.78
CA ALA A 314 -3.33 -20.77 -17.82
C ALA A 314 -4.38 -20.55 -18.92
N GLY A 315 -4.53 -19.31 -19.43
CA GLY A 315 -5.54 -18.94 -20.44
C GLY A 315 -6.97 -18.97 -19.91
N GLY A 316 -7.17 -18.81 -18.60
CA GLY A 316 -8.48 -18.88 -17.97
C GLY A 316 -8.49 -18.38 -16.52
N PRO A 317 -9.66 -18.48 -15.84
CA PRO A 317 -9.77 -18.02 -14.47
C PRO A 317 -8.92 -18.88 -13.50
N VAL A 318 -8.42 -18.23 -12.45
CA VAL A 318 -7.73 -18.87 -11.34
C VAL A 318 -8.34 -18.40 -10.03
N LYS A 319 -8.45 -19.31 -9.07
CA LYS A 319 -8.86 -18.98 -7.70
C LYS A 319 -7.69 -18.41 -6.94
N ILE A 320 -7.98 -17.48 -6.04
CA ILE A 320 -7.02 -16.91 -5.11
C ILE A 320 -7.25 -17.60 -3.76
N GLU A 321 -6.25 -18.36 -3.34
CA GLU A 321 -6.23 -18.95 -2.01
C GLU A 321 -5.54 -17.97 -1.06
N HIS A 322 -6.24 -17.52 -0.04
CA HIS A 322 -5.74 -16.60 0.95
C HIS A 322 -5.01 -17.36 2.07
N TYR A 323 -3.76 -16.92 2.37
CA TYR A 323 -2.88 -17.53 3.39
C TYR A 323 -3.32 -17.25 4.86
#